data_73270919acb8c8dd7e19c505969ae372
#
_entry.id   73270919acb8c8dd7e19c505969ae372
#
_cell.length_a   1.000
_cell.length_b   1.000
_cell.length_c   1.000
_cell.angle_alpha   90.00
_cell.angle_beta   90.00
_cell.angle_gamma   90.00
#
_symmetry.space_group_name_H-M   'P 1'
#
loop_
_entity.id
_entity.type
_entity.pdbx_description
1 polymer ?
#
loop_
_entity_poly.entity_id
_entity_poly.type
_entity_poly.pdbx_seq_one_letter_code
_entity_poly.pdbx_strand_id
1 'polypeptide(L)'
;FNIYSNSFKSVNIISNRYNTPSSYLDINNNLIIPSGIDSFISEVVSKQFAVSNEDFNSINYLNDRKNRLTSNNLIIGSSFSFSNKSRKNMYDNEFSEFKLKIELAGNLTNLTSNLLNVSKDEFGKNKVLGLTYSQFLKTETGYIKHWPIGLNSKIAFRTFFGIAIPFGNSNSIPFSKSFFAGGSNDNRAWEVYRLGPGSSEALSEFNEANMKLAMNIEYRFKILGKLDGAVFSDFGNIWNVFDNTED
;
A
#
# COMPACT_ATOMS: atom_id res chain seq x y z
N PHE A 1 -7.31 -2.22 13.86
CA PHE A 1 -8.49 -1.60 14.55
C PHE A 1 -8.58 -0.09 14.35
N ASN A 2 -7.48 0.66 14.40
CA ASN A 2 -7.53 2.12 14.19
C ASN A 2 -7.85 2.57 12.75
N ILE A 3 -7.64 1.72 11.76
CA ILE A 3 -7.90 2.00 10.34
C ILE A 3 -9.39 2.21 10.09
N TYR A 4 -10.25 1.39 10.70
CA TYR A 4 -11.69 1.51 10.57
C TYR A 4 -12.26 2.74 11.27
N SER A 5 -11.76 3.07 12.46
CA SER A 5 -12.30 4.16 13.28
C SER A 5 -12.16 5.52 12.58
N ASN A 6 -11.05 5.78 11.93
CA ASN A 6 -10.82 7.06 11.24
C ASN A 6 -11.64 7.18 9.95
N SER A 7 -11.75 6.11 9.17
CA SER A 7 -12.60 6.08 7.97
C SER A 7 -14.07 6.29 8.35
N PHE A 8 -14.57 5.65 9.39
CA PHE A 8 -15.94 5.85 9.90
C PHE A 8 -16.17 7.27 10.40
N LYS A 9 -15.20 7.86 11.08
CA LYS A 9 -15.27 9.25 11.53
C LYS A 9 -15.38 10.22 10.35
N SER A 10 -14.61 10.01 9.28
CA SER A 10 -14.66 10.84 8.08
C SER A 10 -16.00 10.74 7.37
N VAL A 11 -16.55 9.54 7.21
CA VAL A 11 -17.89 9.35 6.62
C VAL A 11 -18.96 10.03 7.47
N ASN A 12 -18.89 9.91 8.79
CA ASN A 12 -19.83 10.55 9.71
C ASN A 12 -19.78 12.09 9.64
N ILE A 13 -18.58 12.67 9.53
CA ILE A 13 -18.41 14.12 9.34
C ILE A 13 -19.08 14.58 8.03
N ILE A 14 -18.95 13.82 6.95
CA ILE A 14 -19.59 14.12 5.68
C ILE A 14 -21.10 14.01 5.82
N SER A 15 -21.62 12.92 6.41
CA SER A 15 -23.07 12.72 6.56
C SER A 15 -23.76 13.84 7.34
N ASN A 16 -23.08 14.41 8.33
CA ASN A 16 -23.59 15.51 9.13
C ASN A 16 -23.75 16.84 8.38
N ARG A 17 -23.19 16.95 7.16
CA ARG A 17 -23.37 18.12 6.29
C ARG A 17 -24.65 18.06 5.47
N TYR A 18 -25.32 16.92 5.44
CA TYR A 18 -26.47 16.63 4.60
C TYR A 18 -27.66 16.15 5.41
N ASN A 19 -28.85 16.22 4.84
CA ASN A 19 -30.10 15.69 5.45
C ASN A 19 -30.12 14.15 5.35
N THR A 20 -29.23 13.51 6.09
CA THR A 20 -29.14 12.04 6.12
C THR A 20 -30.41 11.44 6.75
N PRO A 21 -31.00 10.38 6.17
CA PRO A 21 -32.17 9.71 6.72
C PRO A 21 -31.96 9.28 8.18
N SER A 22 -32.92 9.58 9.04
CA SER A 22 -32.86 9.25 10.47
C SER A 22 -32.74 7.76 10.75
N SER A 23 -33.15 6.91 9.80
CA SER A 23 -32.94 5.46 9.87
C SER A 23 -31.48 5.01 9.85
N TYR A 24 -30.57 5.87 9.40
CA TYR A 24 -29.13 5.60 9.37
C TYR A 24 -28.40 6.13 10.61
N LEU A 25 -29.09 6.92 11.42
CA LEU A 25 -28.48 7.64 12.52
C LEU A 25 -28.88 7.01 13.89
N ASP A 26 -27.96 7.10 14.82
CA ASP A 26 -28.18 6.79 16.22
C ASP A 26 -28.85 7.98 16.97
N ILE A 27 -29.10 7.80 18.26
CA ILE A 27 -29.67 8.84 19.13
C ILE A 27 -28.82 10.11 19.26
N ASN A 28 -27.55 10.05 18.89
CA ASN A 28 -26.58 11.15 18.93
C ASN A 28 -26.36 11.77 17.54
N ASN A 29 -27.19 11.44 16.55
CA ASN A 29 -27.03 11.84 15.15
C ASN A 29 -25.73 11.36 14.50
N ASN A 30 -25.15 10.25 14.93
CA ASN A 30 -24.03 9.58 14.27
C ASN A 30 -24.54 8.40 13.46
N LEU A 31 -23.86 8.11 12.35
CA LEU A 31 -24.17 6.93 11.55
C LEU A 31 -23.99 5.64 12.36
N ILE A 32 -24.99 4.79 12.34
CA ILE A 32 -24.96 3.47 13.00
C ILE A 32 -23.88 2.60 12.35
N ILE A 33 -23.02 1.99 13.15
CA ILE A 33 -21.92 1.14 12.68
C ILE A 33 -22.34 -0.34 12.79
N PRO A 34 -22.23 -1.14 11.71
CA PRO A 34 -21.81 -0.79 10.34
C PRO A 34 -22.97 -0.34 9.43
N SER A 35 -24.22 -0.68 9.76
CA SER A 35 -25.37 -0.64 8.85
C SER A 35 -25.70 0.75 8.29
N GLY A 36 -25.69 1.78 9.14
CA GLY A 36 -25.97 3.15 8.70
C GLY A 36 -24.88 3.71 7.79
N ILE A 37 -23.62 3.40 8.10
CA ILE A 37 -22.48 3.78 7.25
C ILE A 37 -22.54 3.08 5.90
N ASP A 38 -22.82 1.79 5.88
CA ASP A 38 -22.91 1.01 4.65
C ASP A 38 -24.03 1.47 3.75
N SER A 39 -25.18 1.80 4.34
CA SER A 39 -26.34 2.35 3.61
C SER A 39 -26.03 3.73 3.04
N PHE A 40 -25.47 4.63 3.84
CA PHE A 40 -25.12 5.97 3.38
C PHE A 40 -24.10 5.93 2.24
N ILE A 41 -23.00 5.17 2.38
CA ILE A 41 -22.00 4.99 1.33
C ILE A 41 -22.65 4.44 0.06
N SER A 42 -23.47 3.40 0.18
CA SER A 42 -24.12 2.75 -0.97
C SER A 42 -25.02 3.72 -1.74
N GLU A 43 -25.81 4.54 -1.06
CA GLU A 43 -26.70 5.52 -1.69
C GLU A 43 -25.92 6.67 -2.34
N VAL A 44 -24.84 7.13 -1.73
CA VAL A 44 -23.98 8.15 -2.34
C VAL A 44 -23.29 7.61 -3.59
N VAL A 45 -22.67 6.42 -3.52
CA VAL A 45 -21.98 5.80 -4.66
C VAL A 45 -22.96 5.48 -5.81
N SER A 46 -24.17 5.01 -5.49
CA SER A 46 -25.23 4.78 -6.49
C SER A 46 -25.90 6.05 -7.00
N LYS A 47 -25.47 7.24 -6.54
CA LYS A 47 -26.04 8.56 -6.85
C LYS A 47 -27.53 8.71 -6.51
N GLN A 48 -28.04 7.91 -5.58
CA GLN A 48 -29.38 8.05 -5.02
C GLN A 48 -29.45 9.16 -3.98
N PHE A 49 -28.34 9.45 -3.32
CA PHE A 49 -28.18 10.52 -2.37
C PHE A 49 -27.21 11.57 -2.90
N ALA A 50 -27.69 12.81 -3.10
CA ALA A 50 -26.88 13.87 -3.70
C ALA A 50 -25.97 14.53 -2.66
N VAL A 51 -24.68 14.53 -2.94
CA VAL A 51 -23.62 15.22 -2.18
C VAL A 51 -22.77 16.10 -3.15
N SER A 52 -21.90 16.94 -2.60
CA SER A 52 -20.95 17.68 -3.43
C SER A 52 -19.99 16.73 -4.17
N ASN A 53 -19.40 17.17 -5.27
CA ASN A 53 -18.40 16.36 -6.00
C ASN A 53 -17.19 16.00 -5.14
N GLU A 54 -16.75 16.91 -4.27
CA GLU A 54 -15.63 16.68 -3.35
C GLU A 54 -15.97 15.58 -2.32
N ASP A 55 -17.15 15.66 -1.71
CA ASP A 55 -17.63 14.66 -0.76
C ASP A 55 -17.91 13.31 -1.44
N PHE A 56 -18.42 13.32 -2.69
CA PHE A 56 -18.60 12.11 -3.49
C PHE A 56 -17.26 11.39 -3.73
N ASN A 57 -16.25 12.10 -4.18
CA ASN A 57 -14.92 11.54 -4.41
C ASN A 57 -14.33 10.97 -3.11
N SER A 58 -14.48 11.69 -2.00
CA SER A 58 -14.00 11.24 -0.69
C SER A 58 -14.72 9.97 -0.24
N ILE A 59 -16.04 9.89 -0.40
CA ILE A 59 -16.82 8.69 -0.02
C ILE A 59 -16.49 7.51 -0.94
N ASN A 60 -16.39 7.74 -2.23
CA ASN A 60 -16.03 6.69 -3.18
C ASN A 60 -14.66 6.10 -2.86
N TYR A 61 -13.68 6.96 -2.63
CA TYR A 61 -12.36 6.54 -2.18
C TYR A 61 -12.38 5.71 -0.89
N LEU A 62 -13.15 6.15 0.13
CA LEU A 62 -13.30 5.42 1.39
C LEU A 62 -13.98 4.06 1.20
N ASN A 63 -14.95 3.98 0.28
CA ASN A 63 -15.63 2.74 -0.08
C ASN A 63 -14.69 1.74 -0.75
N ASP A 64 -13.95 2.19 -1.76
CA ASP A 64 -12.99 1.34 -2.47
C ASP A 64 -11.92 0.81 -1.52
N ARG A 65 -11.43 1.68 -0.66
CA ARG A 65 -10.48 1.29 0.36
C ARG A 65 -11.06 0.28 1.37
N LYS A 66 -12.29 0.49 1.85
CA LYS A 66 -12.99 -0.49 2.70
C LYS A 66 -13.05 -1.84 2.00
N ASN A 67 -13.50 -1.86 0.74
CA ASN A 67 -13.62 -3.08 -0.06
C ASN A 67 -12.27 -3.79 -0.23
N ARG A 68 -11.18 -3.06 -0.47
CA ARG A 68 -9.84 -3.63 -0.59
C ARG A 68 -9.30 -4.20 0.74
N LEU A 69 -9.57 -3.53 1.86
CA LEU A 69 -9.13 -3.98 3.19
C LEU A 69 -9.94 -5.17 3.73
N THR A 70 -11.21 -5.28 3.33
CA THR A 70 -12.11 -6.35 3.80
C THR A 70 -12.27 -7.50 2.82
N SER A 71 -11.68 -7.40 1.63
CA SER A 71 -11.76 -8.46 0.63
C SER A 71 -11.09 -9.73 1.12
N ASN A 72 -11.84 -10.83 1.13
CA ASN A 72 -11.31 -12.17 1.41
C ASN A 72 -10.67 -12.73 0.14
N ASN A 73 -9.35 -12.63 0.03
CA ASN A 73 -8.59 -13.13 -1.10
C ASN A 73 -7.74 -14.32 -0.71
N LEU A 74 -7.82 -15.39 -1.48
CA LEU A 74 -6.89 -16.51 -1.38
C LEU A 74 -5.61 -16.17 -2.14
N ILE A 75 -4.46 -16.15 -1.46
CA ILE A 75 -3.16 -15.89 -2.06
C ILE A 75 -2.29 -17.14 -1.91
N ILE A 76 -2.11 -17.87 -3.01
CA ILE A 76 -1.19 -19.00 -3.10
C ILE A 76 -0.13 -18.64 -4.13
N GLY A 77 1.12 -18.60 -3.73
CA GLY A 77 2.21 -18.20 -4.60
C GLY A 77 3.53 -18.85 -4.29
N SER A 78 4.46 -18.70 -5.22
CA SER A 78 5.85 -19.07 -5.08
C SER A 78 6.70 -17.81 -5.04
N SER A 79 7.76 -17.81 -4.24
CA SER A 79 8.71 -16.71 -4.22
C SER A 79 10.14 -17.20 -4.37
N PHE A 80 10.90 -16.42 -5.13
CA PHE A 80 12.36 -16.56 -5.24
C PHE A 80 13.01 -15.36 -4.60
N SER A 81 14.01 -15.59 -3.76
CA SER A 81 14.77 -14.51 -3.12
C SER A 81 16.26 -14.76 -3.30
N PHE A 82 16.95 -13.74 -3.80
CA PHE A 82 18.40 -13.72 -3.95
C PHE A 82 18.97 -12.56 -3.14
N SER A 83 20.01 -12.82 -2.36
CA SER A 83 20.73 -11.80 -1.59
C SER A 83 22.23 -12.03 -1.72
N ASN A 84 22.93 -10.98 -2.11
CA ASN A 84 24.39 -10.97 -2.18
C ASN A 84 24.92 -9.83 -1.31
N LYS A 85 25.78 -10.18 -0.34
CA LYS A 85 26.41 -9.25 0.60
C LYS A 85 27.92 -9.37 0.50
N SER A 86 28.58 -8.24 0.30
CA SER A 86 30.05 -8.19 0.31
C SER A 86 30.64 -8.00 1.71
N ARG A 87 29.82 -7.67 2.71
CA ARG A 87 30.21 -7.46 4.10
C ARG A 87 30.69 -8.77 4.73
N LYS A 88 31.94 -8.81 5.20
CA LYS A 88 32.57 -10.00 5.80
C LYS A 88 32.44 -10.01 7.33
N ASN A 89 32.49 -8.84 7.97
CA ASN A 89 32.38 -8.70 9.42
C ASN A 89 31.73 -7.37 9.83
N MET A 90 31.47 -7.17 11.11
CA MET A 90 30.82 -5.96 11.63
C MET A 90 31.67 -4.68 11.48
N TYR A 91 32.97 -4.81 11.33
CA TYR A 91 33.90 -3.69 11.22
C TYR A 91 34.14 -3.24 9.77
N ASP A 92 33.60 -3.97 8.79
CA ASP A 92 33.72 -3.58 7.38
C ASP A 92 32.96 -2.27 7.16
N ASN A 93 33.70 -1.21 6.87
CA ASN A 93 33.14 0.13 6.58
C ASN A 93 32.79 0.28 5.10
N GLU A 94 33.37 -0.54 4.22
CA GLU A 94 33.03 -0.58 2.80
C GLU A 94 32.34 -1.91 2.48
N PHE A 95 31.08 -1.84 2.07
CA PHE A 95 30.34 -3.02 1.65
C PHE A 95 29.16 -2.66 0.75
N SER A 96 28.68 -3.65 0.05
CA SER A 96 27.44 -3.57 -0.72
C SER A 96 26.53 -4.75 -0.39
N GLU A 97 25.25 -4.52 -0.52
CA GLU A 97 24.22 -5.55 -0.41
C GLU A 97 23.24 -5.37 -1.57
N PHE A 98 23.02 -6.42 -2.33
CA PHE A 98 21.98 -6.49 -3.36
C PHE A 98 20.95 -7.54 -2.96
N LYS A 99 19.68 -7.18 -3.08
CA LYS A 99 18.53 -8.06 -2.83
C LYS A 99 17.63 -8.04 -4.05
N LEU A 100 17.17 -9.23 -4.44
CA LEU A 100 16.13 -9.42 -5.44
C LEU A 100 15.10 -10.38 -4.86
N LYS A 101 13.84 -10.03 -4.94
CA LYS A 101 12.71 -10.91 -4.61
C LYS A 101 11.71 -10.88 -5.75
N ILE A 102 11.31 -12.04 -6.20
CA ILE A 102 10.26 -12.23 -7.21
C ILE A 102 9.20 -13.12 -6.58
N GLU A 103 7.94 -12.70 -6.61
CA GLU A 103 6.80 -13.45 -6.11
C GLU A 103 5.76 -13.59 -7.23
N LEU A 104 5.37 -14.82 -7.53
CA LEU A 104 4.34 -15.13 -8.50
C LEU A 104 3.19 -15.83 -7.77
N ALA A 105 2.01 -15.23 -7.78
CA ALA A 105 0.84 -15.74 -7.11
C ALA A 105 -0.28 -16.13 -8.09
N GLY A 106 -1.08 -17.11 -7.71
CA GLY A 106 -2.32 -17.48 -8.37
C GLY A 106 -2.20 -18.40 -9.59
N ASN A 107 -1.01 -18.73 -10.07
CA ASN A 107 -0.87 -19.60 -11.26
C ASN A 107 -1.33 -21.04 -11.02
N LEU A 108 -0.96 -21.62 -9.88
CA LEU A 108 -1.41 -22.96 -9.50
C LEU A 108 -2.93 -23.00 -9.26
N THR A 109 -3.48 -21.97 -8.63
CA THR A 109 -4.93 -21.85 -8.42
C THR A 109 -5.68 -21.65 -9.73
N ASN A 110 -5.11 -20.90 -10.68
CA ASN A 110 -5.70 -20.76 -12.01
C ASN A 110 -5.71 -22.09 -12.79
N LEU A 111 -4.63 -22.85 -12.72
CA LEU A 111 -4.57 -24.17 -13.35
C LEU A 111 -5.64 -25.11 -12.78
N THR A 112 -5.77 -25.17 -11.45
CA THR A 112 -6.80 -25.98 -10.79
C THR A 112 -8.21 -25.49 -11.07
N SER A 113 -8.44 -24.17 -11.15
CA SER A 113 -9.74 -23.60 -11.45
C SER A 113 -10.21 -23.92 -12.88
N ASN A 114 -9.30 -23.90 -13.84
CA ASN A 114 -9.60 -24.24 -15.23
C ASN A 114 -9.91 -25.74 -15.43
N LEU A 115 -9.27 -26.61 -14.62
CA LEU A 115 -9.51 -28.06 -14.67
C LEU A 115 -10.81 -28.48 -13.98
N LEU A 116 -11.26 -27.75 -12.97
CA LEU A 116 -12.36 -28.16 -12.08
C LEU A 116 -13.69 -27.42 -12.34
N ASN A 117 -13.78 -26.57 -13.37
CA ASN A 117 -15.00 -25.76 -13.67
C ASN A 117 -15.55 -25.08 -12.41
N VAL A 118 -14.73 -24.30 -11.73
CA VAL A 118 -15.06 -23.68 -10.45
C VAL A 118 -16.13 -22.58 -10.58
N SER A 119 -16.83 -22.30 -9.48
CA SER A 119 -17.80 -21.21 -9.40
C SER A 119 -17.14 -19.85 -9.59
N LYS A 120 -17.91 -18.90 -10.13
CA LYS A 120 -17.49 -17.50 -10.27
C LYS A 120 -18.20 -16.63 -9.22
N ASP A 121 -17.60 -15.48 -8.91
CA ASP A 121 -18.24 -14.44 -8.12
C ASP A 121 -19.17 -13.55 -8.99
N GLU A 122 -19.79 -12.55 -8.36
CA GLU A 122 -20.69 -11.59 -9.03
C GLU A 122 -19.97 -10.75 -10.10
N PHE A 123 -18.64 -10.64 -10.03
CA PHE A 123 -17.79 -9.91 -10.95
C PHE A 123 -17.12 -10.81 -12.00
N GLY A 124 -17.53 -12.08 -12.10
CA GLY A 124 -16.99 -13.04 -13.04
C GLY A 124 -15.63 -13.65 -12.70
N LYS A 125 -15.09 -13.37 -11.50
CA LYS A 125 -13.83 -13.91 -11.02
C LYS A 125 -14.00 -15.34 -10.51
N ASN A 126 -13.04 -16.19 -10.83
CA ASN A 126 -13.05 -17.58 -10.39
C ASN A 126 -12.80 -17.71 -8.89
N LYS A 127 -13.53 -18.62 -8.24
CA LYS A 127 -13.39 -18.95 -6.82
C LYS A 127 -12.80 -20.35 -6.65
N VAL A 128 -11.87 -20.51 -5.73
CA VAL A 128 -11.34 -21.80 -5.27
C VAL A 128 -11.63 -21.92 -3.78
N LEU A 129 -12.21 -23.04 -3.35
CA LEU A 129 -12.67 -23.24 -1.96
C LEU A 129 -13.66 -22.15 -1.48
N GLY A 130 -14.47 -21.59 -2.40
CA GLY A 130 -15.41 -20.53 -2.06
C GLY A 130 -14.81 -19.11 -1.97
N LEU A 131 -13.50 -18.96 -2.13
CA LEU A 131 -12.77 -17.68 -2.06
C LEU A 131 -12.24 -17.27 -3.45
N THR A 132 -12.34 -15.99 -3.76
CA THR A 132 -11.69 -15.41 -4.94
C THR A 132 -10.17 -15.43 -4.72
N TYR A 133 -9.42 -15.92 -5.71
CA TYR A 133 -7.96 -15.94 -5.60
C TYR A 133 -7.30 -14.80 -6.36
N SER A 134 -6.19 -14.33 -5.83
CA SER A 134 -5.41 -13.25 -6.43
C SER A 134 -4.30 -13.77 -7.31
N GLN A 135 -4.14 -13.14 -8.51
CA GLN A 135 -3.05 -13.40 -9.44
C GLN A 135 -2.22 -12.14 -9.64
N PHE A 136 -0.93 -12.22 -9.33
CA PHE A 136 -0.01 -11.12 -9.55
C PHE A 136 1.44 -11.60 -9.66
N LEU A 137 2.25 -10.78 -10.33
CA LEU A 137 3.70 -10.85 -10.33
C LEU A 137 4.24 -9.66 -9.53
N LYS A 138 4.97 -9.92 -8.45
CA LYS A 138 5.61 -8.89 -7.64
C LYS A 138 7.11 -9.04 -7.69
N THR A 139 7.82 -7.95 -8.02
CA THR A 139 9.27 -7.89 -8.05
C THR A 139 9.75 -6.77 -7.13
N GLU A 140 10.72 -7.08 -6.30
CA GLU A 140 11.36 -6.13 -5.38
C GLU A 140 12.88 -6.22 -5.56
N THR A 141 13.52 -5.08 -5.76
CA THR A 141 14.98 -4.96 -5.81
C THR A 141 15.44 -3.94 -4.78
N GLY A 142 16.51 -4.26 -4.09
CA GLY A 142 17.13 -3.38 -3.12
C GLY A 142 18.65 -3.38 -3.26
N TYR A 143 19.25 -2.21 -3.20
CA TYR A 143 20.69 -2.07 -3.20
C TYR A 143 21.14 -1.12 -2.10
N ILE A 144 22.15 -1.54 -1.35
CA ILE A 144 22.78 -0.75 -0.30
C ILE A 144 24.27 -0.72 -0.60
N LYS A 145 24.89 0.46 -0.48
CA LYS A 145 26.34 0.62 -0.58
C LYS A 145 26.82 1.58 0.49
N HIS A 146 27.93 1.23 1.10
CA HIS A 146 28.66 2.07 2.04
C HIS A 146 30.06 2.33 1.48
N TRP A 147 30.48 3.61 1.46
CA TRP A 147 31.82 4.04 1.04
C TRP A 147 32.48 4.82 2.17
N PRO A 148 33.64 4.42 2.65
CA PRO A 148 34.45 5.29 3.51
C PRO A 148 35.02 6.46 2.69
N ILE A 149 34.92 7.67 3.23
CA ILE A 149 35.51 8.88 2.69
C ILE A 149 36.52 9.39 3.73
N GLY A 150 37.73 8.84 3.69
CA GLY A 150 38.74 9.14 4.70
C GLY A 150 38.54 8.33 6.00
N LEU A 151 39.20 8.77 7.09
CA LEU A 151 39.28 8.01 8.34
C LEU A 151 38.01 8.07 9.19
N ASN A 152 37.27 9.17 9.10
CA ASN A 152 36.20 9.50 10.06
C ASN A 152 34.85 9.80 9.39
N SER A 153 34.72 9.52 8.11
CA SER A 153 33.48 9.77 7.40
C SER A 153 33.16 8.68 6.37
N LYS A 154 31.87 8.53 6.10
CA LYS A 154 31.36 7.56 5.11
C LYS A 154 30.08 8.04 4.46
N ILE A 155 29.85 7.65 3.22
CA ILE A 155 28.56 7.76 2.56
C ILE A 155 27.82 6.43 2.64
N ALA A 156 26.58 6.47 3.01
CA ALA A 156 25.65 5.36 2.89
C ALA A 156 24.63 5.70 1.79
N PHE A 157 24.47 4.78 0.85
CA PHE A 157 23.45 4.85 -0.20
C PHE A 157 22.56 3.65 -0.12
N ARG A 158 21.25 3.87 -0.27
CA ARG A 158 20.26 2.82 -0.38
C ARG A 158 19.29 3.18 -1.50
N THR A 159 18.92 2.19 -2.29
CA THR A 159 17.79 2.30 -3.21
C THR A 159 16.91 1.07 -3.10
N PHE A 160 15.62 1.28 -3.28
CA PHE A 160 14.60 0.25 -3.36
C PHE A 160 13.71 0.54 -4.56
N PHE A 161 13.44 -0.47 -5.35
CA PHE A 161 12.42 -0.46 -6.39
C PHE A 161 11.55 -1.69 -6.24
N GLY A 162 10.25 -1.50 -6.27
CA GLY A 162 9.27 -2.57 -6.24
C GLY A 162 8.14 -2.31 -7.21
N ILE A 163 7.67 -3.37 -7.86
CA ILE A 163 6.48 -3.34 -8.74
C ILE A 163 5.69 -4.62 -8.56
N ALA A 164 4.37 -4.49 -8.52
CA ALA A 164 3.43 -5.59 -8.44
C ALA A 164 2.38 -5.42 -9.55
N ILE A 165 2.29 -6.37 -10.45
CA ILE A 165 1.43 -6.32 -11.64
C ILE A 165 0.33 -7.36 -11.48
N PRO A 166 -0.96 -6.94 -11.35
CA PRO A 166 -2.09 -7.86 -11.35
C PRO A 166 -2.31 -8.42 -12.75
N PHE A 167 -2.79 -9.65 -12.82
CA PHE A 167 -3.19 -10.26 -14.08
C PHE A 167 -4.27 -11.34 -13.88
N GLY A 168 -4.86 -11.81 -14.98
CA GLY A 168 -5.80 -12.94 -14.97
C GLY A 168 -7.04 -12.69 -14.11
N ASN A 169 -7.14 -13.35 -12.96
CA ASN A 169 -8.29 -13.26 -12.06
C ASN A 169 -8.29 -11.99 -11.19
N SER A 170 -7.25 -11.15 -11.26
CA SER A 170 -7.10 -9.96 -10.43
C SER A 170 -7.02 -8.69 -11.26
N ASN A 171 -7.80 -7.68 -10.90
CA ASN A 171 -7.75 -6.33 -11.47
C ASN A 171 -6.84 -5.40 -10.66
N SER A 172 -6.62 -5.71 -9.39
CA SER A 172 -5.79 -4.93 -8.46
C SER A 172 -4.95 -5.84 -7.56
N ILE A 173 -3.95 -5.25 -6.92
CA ILE A 173 -3.10 -5.96 -5.96
C ILE A 173 -3.78 -5.98 -4.58
N PRO A 174 -3.81 -7.11 -3.87
CA PRO A 174 -4.27 -7.14 -2.49
C PRO A 174 -3.49 -6.16 -1.61
N PHE A 175 -4.18 -5.49 -0.68
CA PHE A 175 -3.58 -4.54 0.25
C PHE A 175 -2.33 -5.09 0.95
N SER A 176 -2.37 -6.34 1.40
CA SER A 176 -1.24 -7.01 2.07
C SER A 176 0.00 -7.18 1.20
N LYS A 177 -0.11 -6.97 -0.11
CA LYS A 177 0.97 -7.09 -1.10
C LYS A 177 1.34 -5.77 -1.76
N SER A 178 0.58 -4.71 -1.52
CA SER A 178 0.84 -3.36 -2.02
C SER A 178 2.07 -2.74 -1.36
N PHE A 179 2.56 -1.65 -1.94
CA PHE A 179 3.64 -0.85 -1.37
C PHE A 179 3.07 0.40 -0.71
N PHE A 180 3.77 0.89 0.28
CA PHE A 180 3.55 2.19 0.91
C PHE A 180 4.88 2.93 1.04
N ALA A 181 4.84 4.25 1.24
CA ALA A 181 6.03 5.06 1.48
C ALA A 181 5.90 5.91 2.74
N GLY A 182 7.06 6.36 3.24
CA GLY A 182 7.19 7.12 4.48
C GLY A 182 7.67 6.29 5.66
N GLY A 183 8.07 7.00 6.71
CA GLY A 183 8.60 6.42 7.94
C GLY A 183 10.11 6.52 8.07
N SER A 184 10.61 6.27 9.29
CA SER A 184 12.02 6.48 9.69
C SER A 184 13.04 5.67 8.92
N ASN A 185 12.64 4.55 8.31
CA ASN A 185 13.50 3.67 7.52
C ASN A 185 13.24 3.76 6.00
N ASP A 186 12.51 4.77 5.57
CA ASP A 186 12.11 4.96 4.18
C ASP A 186 12.30 6.44 3.79
N ASN A 187 11.26 7.19 3.50
CA ASN A 187 11.29 8.63 3.30
C ASN A 187 11.03 9.33 4.65
N ARG A 188 12.07 9.73 5.35
CA ARG A 188 12.05 10.15 6.77
C ARG A 188 11.24 11.41 7.06
N ALA A 189 11.07 12.28 6.08
CA ALA A 189 10.25 13.50 6.21
C ALA A 189 8.74 13.23 6.24
N TRP A 190 8.30 12.04 5.91
CA TRP A 190 6.90 11.66 5.80
C TRP A 190 6.52 10.61 6.83
N GLU A 191 5.33 10.72 7.38
CA GLU A 191 4.74 9.63 8.16
C GLU A 191 4.46 8.41 7.27
N VAL A 192 4.39 7.26 7.91
CA VAL A 192 4.08 6.00 7.22
C VAL A 192 2.70 6.11 6.55
N TYR A 193 2.60 5.70 5.28
CA TYR A 193 1.40 5.80 4.44
C TYR A 193 0.97 7.22 4.04
N ARG A 194 1.77 8.26 4.28
CA ARG A 194 1.39 9.64 3.96
C ARG A 194 1.98 10.17 2.66
N LEU A 195 2.87 9.43 2.00
CA LEU A 195 3.50 9.82 0.75
C LEU A 195 2.85 9.11 -0.44
N GLY A 196 2.41 9.87 -1.44
CA GLY A 196 1.83 9.37 -2.69
C GLY A 196 0.34 8.98 -2.57
N PRO A 197 -0.23 8.30 -3.57
CA PRO A 197 0.39 7.95 -4.87
C PRO A 197 0.64 9.15 -5.77
N GLY A 198 1.78 9.16 -6.47
CA GLY A 198 2.13 10.21 -7.42
C GLY A 198 2.11 11.61 -6.83
N SER A 199 1.41 12.54 -7.48
CA SER A 199 1.20 13.93 -7.04
C SER A 199 -0.16 14.15 -6.36
N SER A 200 -0.91 13.08 -6.04
CA SER A 200 -2.18 13.20 -5.34
C SER A 200 -1.96 13.85 -3.97
N GLU A 201 -2.81 14.80 -3.62
CA GLU A 201 -2.91 15.26 -2.24
C GLU A 201 -3.35 14.06 -1.40
N ALA A 202 -2.55 13.72 -0.40
CA ALA A 202 -2.81 12.58 0.47
C ALA A 202 -4.07 12.81 1.31
N LEU A 203 -5.24 12.65 0.70
CA LEU A 203 -6.55 12.72 1.36
C LEU A 203 -6.75 11.54 2.32
N SER A 204 -5.92 10.49 2.19
CA SER A 204 -6.01 9.27 2.96
C SER A 204 -4.88 9.13 3.99
N GLU A 205 -5.22 8.53 5.12
CA GLU A 205 -4.26 8.16 6.17
C GLU A 205 -3.42 6.92 5.82
N PHE A 206 -3.76 6.21 4.73
CA PHE A 206 -3.12 4.94 4.33
C PHE A 206 -2.98 4.85 2.82
N ASN A 207 -2.06 5.62 2.28
CA ASN A 207 -1.76 5.58 0.86
C ASN A 207 -0.93 4.35 0.52
N GLU A 208 -1.36 3.64 -0.49
CA GLU A 208 -0.71 2.45 -1.02
C GLU A 208 -0.76 2.44 -2.54
N ALA A 209 0.14 1.70 -3.16
CA ALA A 209 0.21 1.57 -4.60
C ALA A 209 0.89 0.25 -5.00
N ASN A 210 0.88 -0.04 -6.30
CA ASN A 210 1.48 -1.25 -6.84
C ASN A 210 2.93 -1.06 -7.34
N MET A 211 3.45 0.17 -7.35
CA MET A 211 4.85 0.47 -7.64
C MET A 211 5.43 1.41 -6.59
N LYS A 212 6.71 1.22 -6.26
CA LYS A 212 7.48 2.06 -5.32
C LYS A 212 8.90 2.26 -5.79
N LEU A 213 9.38 3.49 -5.66
CA LEU A 213 10.79 3.84 -5.71
C LEU A 213 11.17 4.59 -4.44
N ALA A 214 12.27 4.22 -3.81
CA ALA A 214 12.85 4.95 -2.69
C ALA A 214 14.37 4.97 -2.82
N MET A 215 14.98 6.12 -2.57
CA MET A 215 16.42 6.35 -2.59
C MET A 215 16.81 7.20 -1.38
N ASN A 216 17.85 6.76 -0.68
CA ASN A 216 18.37 7.46 0.49
C ASN A 216 19.88 7.65 0.33
N ILE A 217 20.35 8.85 0.56
CA ILE A 217 21.79 9.18 0.61
C ILE A 217 22.05 9.80 1.98
N GLU A 218 23.11 9.33 2.65
CA GLU A 218 23.46 9.82 3.97
C GLU A 218 24.97 9.95 4.09
N TYR A 219 25.45 11.16 4.42
CA TYR A 219 26.83 11.44 4.77
C TYR A 219 26.96 11.42 6.28
N ARG A 220 27.74 10.46 6.80
CA ARG A 220 28.02 10.28 8.22
C ARG A 220 29.46 10.71 8.51
N PHE A 221 29.65 11.49 9.58
CA PHE A 221 30.95 12.01 9.96
C PHE A 221 31.08 12.09 11.48
N LYS A 222 32.33 12.02 11.94
CA LYS A 222 32.66 12.17 13.35
C LYS A 222 32.76 13.64 13.70
N ILE A 223 32.10 14.06 14.77
CA ILE A 223 32.18 15.44 15.27
C ILE A 223 33.25 15.54 16.35
N LEU A 224 33.11 14.82 17.46
CA LEU A 224 34.06 14.86 18.57
C LEU A 224 33.88 13.63 19.47
N GLY A 225 34.99 12.94 19.80
CA GLY A 225 34.96 11.81 20.72
C GLY A 225 34.02 10.68 20.26
N LYS A 226 32.90 10.50 20.95
CA LYS A 226 31.85 9.52 20.65
C LYS A 226 30.64 10.13 19.92
N LEU A 227 30.70 11.42 19.61
CA LEU A 227 29.61 12.11 18.92
C LEU A 227 29.78 12.01 17.41
N ASP A 228 28.83 11.40 16.73
CA ASP A 228 28.76 11.31 15.30
C ASP A 228 27.59 12.16 14.78
N GLY A 229 27.76 12.74 13.58
CA GLY A 229 26.74 13.50 12.87
C GLY A 229 26.38 12.85 11.54
N ALA A 230 25.18 13.16 11.03
CA ALA A 230 24.77 12.75 9.70
C ALA A 230 23.95 13.84 9.02
N VAL A 231 24.18 14.01 7.72
CA VAL A 231 23.32 14.77 6.81
C VAL A 231 22.77 13.80 5.80
N PHE A 232 21.46 13.88 5.52
CA PHE A 232 20.81 12.93 4.61
C PHE A 232 19.83 13.61 3.67
N SER A 233 19.55 12.94 2.57
CA SER A 233 18.51 13.28 1.61
C SER A 233 17.77 12.01 1.20
N ASP A 234 16.45 12.07 1.21
CA ASP A 234 15.56 10.97 0.86
C ASP A 234 14.70 11.37 -0.34
N PHE A 235 14.60 10.48 -1.31
CA PHE A 235 13.77 10.62 -2.51
C PHE A 235 12.92 9.38 -2.65
N GLY A 236 11.66 9.56 -3.00
CA GLY A 236 10.82 8.41 -3.29
C GLY A 236 9.36 8.79 -3.43
N ASN A 237 8.61 7.84 -3.96
CA ASN A 237 7.15 7.90 -4.06
C ASN A 237 6.60 6.51 -4.36
N ILE A 238 5.28 6.40 -4.37
CA ILE A 238 4.52 5.24 -4.84
C ILE A 238 3.63 5.66 -6.01
N TRP A 239 3.29 4.72 -6.88
CA TRP A 239 2.41 4.96 -8.05
C TRP A 239 1.55 3.74 -8.31
N ASN A 240 0.33 3.98 -8.81
CA ASN A 240 -0.50 2.94 -9.40
C ASN A 240 -0.18 2.84 -10.90
N VAL A 241 0.33 1.68 -11.29
CA VAL A 241 0.74 1.38 -12.67
C VAL A 241 0.16 0.01 -13.04
N PHE A 242 -0.47 -0.09 -14.20
CA PHE A 242 -1.11 -1.33 -14.65
C PHE A 242 -2.24 -1.84 -13.72
N ASP A 243 -2.83 -0.96 -12.94
CA ASP A 243 -4.01 -1.24 -12.16
C ASP A 243 -5.25 -0.81 -12.98
N ASN A 244 -6.21 -1.70 -13.14
CA ASN A 244 -7.45 -1.41 -13.88
C ASN A 244 -8.51 -0.78 -12.94
N THR A 245 -8.10 -0.18 -11.85
CA THR A 245 -8.96 0.68 -11.04
C THR A 245 -8.99 2.05 -11.70
N GLU A 246 -10.17 2.48 -12.12
CA GLU A 246 -10.37 3.87 -12.58
C GLU A 246 -10.05 4.80 -11.39
N ASP A 247 -9.04 5.66 -11.56
CA ASP A 247 -8.69 6.74 -10.62
C ASP A 247 -9.74 7.84 -10.61
#